data_20d8655b75b1878847c15bc6cd3ea3ef
#
_entry.id   20d8655b75b1878847c15bc6cd3ea3ef
#
_cell.length_a   1.000
_cell.length_b   1.000
_cell.length_c   1.000
_cell.angle_alpha   90.00
_cell.angle_beta   90.00
_cell.angle_gamma   90.00
#
_symmetry.space_group_name_H-M   'P 1'
#
loop_
_entity.id
_entity.type
_entity.pdbx_description
1 polymer ?
#
loop_
_entity_poly.entity_id
_entity_poly.type
_entity_poly.pdbx_seq_one_letter_code
_entity_poly.pdbx_strand_id
1 'polypeptide(L)'
;EWTDCGWIDPDDPYAPGTPLERLHWLRSRVYNHPESLGARRMRVEQQRQMIPQLSVRDSNSLEQPRLPENMRWRIGSLQFCTIHVVGSNNAMFSTPAMREAWALRQQANAIWLTETAVLAKRYGARGLVIATHANMGFEAARNDGWTATRQAIIATAADFGGPVALLHGDTHIFRTDRLLLRSHGLENFIRVECFGSPFTWQWVTIRWNPEAAVPDRPDPE
;
A
#
# COMPACT_ATOMS: atom_id res chain seq x y z
N GLU A 1 1.06 3.12 13.95
CA GLU A 1 0.79 3.90 12.73
C GLU A 1 0.36 5.33 13.06
N TRP A 2 0.37 6.25 12.09
CA TRP A 2 0.10 7.67 12.35
C TRP A 2 -1.35 7.95 12.79
N THR A 3 -2.30 7.10 12.44
CA THR A 3 -3.71 7.22 12.85
C THR A 3 -3.95 6.89 14.33
N ASP A 4 -3.08 6.10 14.93
CA ASP A 4 -3.19 5.68 16.33
C ASP A 4 -2.43 6.62 17.27
N CYS A 5 -1.66 7.54 16.71
CA CYS A 5 -0.83 8.47 17.46
C CYS A 5 -1.48 9.85 17.53
N GLY A 6 -1.80 10.26 18.74
CA GLY A 6 -2.33 11.59 19.00
C GLY A 6 -3.84 11.62 19.24
N TRP A 7 -4.33 12.76 19.58
CA TRP A 7 -5.75 13.04 19.80
C TRP A 7 -6.35 13.73 18.56
N ILE A 8 -7.67 13.62 18.40
CA ILE A 8 -8.37 14.23 17.27
C ILE A 8 -8.89 15.60 17.74
N ASP A 9 -8.44 16.67 17.07
CA ASP A 9 -9.01 17.99 17.20
C ASP A 9 -10.06 18.20 16.09
N PRO A 10 -11.34 18.40 16.44
CA PRO A 10 -12.37 18.59 15.45
C PRO A 10 -12.30 19.97 14.75
N ASP A 11 -11.72 20.95 15.40
CA ASP A 11 -11.65 22.34 14.92
C ASP A 11 -10.37 22.60 14.13
N ASP A 12 -9.26 21.95 14.51
CA ASP A 12 -7.98 22.03 13.79
C ASP A 12 -7.38 20.62 13.57
N PRO A 13 -7.66 19.97 12.44
CA PRO A 13 -7.16 18.63 12.15
C PRO A 13 -5.65 18.55 11.96
N TYR A 14 -4.97 19.69 11.90
CA TYR A 14 -3.50 19.80 11.80
C TYR A 14 -2.85 20.37 13.06
N ALA A 15 -3.59 20.53 14.14
CA ALA A 15 -3.03 20.94 15.43
C ALA A 15 -1.92 19.98 15.88
N PRO A 16 -0.92 20.46 16.65
CA PRO A 16 0.16 19.63 17.15
C PRO A 16 -0.35 18.37 17.87
N GLY A 17 0.11 17.20 17.43
CA GLY A 17 -0.29 15.91 18.01
C GLY A 17 -1.51 15.25 17.36
N THR A 18 -2.14 15.87 16.37
CA THR A 18 -3.21 15.23 15.60
C THR A 18 -2.67 14.21 14.57
N PRO A 19 -3.49 13.22 14.12
CA PRO A 19 -3.06 12.27 13.12
C PRO A 19 -2.57 12.90 11.80
N LEU A 20 -3.23 13.94 11.29
CA LEU A 20 -2.82 14.58 10.03
C LEU A 20 -1.53 15.39 10.19
N GLU A 21 -1.31 16.03 11.33
CA GLU A 21 -0.02 16.67 11.65
C GLU A 21 1.11 15.62 11.68
N ARG A 22 0.87 14.47 12.30
CA ARG A 22 1.83 13.36 12.32
C ARG A 22 2.15 12.84 10.92
N LEU A 23 1.16 12.71 10.07
CA LEU A 23 1.37 12.32 8.66
C LEU A 23 2.22 13.37 7.94
N HIS A 24 1.92 14.66 8.13
CA HIS A 24 2.72 15.76 7.58
C HIS A 24 4.17 15.70 8.07
N TRP A 25 4.38 15.50 9.36
CA TRP A 25 5.70 15.33 9.95
C TRP A 25 6.47 14.15 9.32
N LEU A 26 5.83 12.98 9.19
CA LEU A 26 6.43 11.82 8.54
C LEU A 26 6.84 12.10 7.10
N ARG A 27 5.99 12.76 6.32
CA ARG A 27 6.29 13.15 4.94
C ARG A 27 7.49 14.09 4.85
N SER A 28 7.59 15.01 5.76
CA SER A 28 8.69 16.00 5.78
C SER A 28 10.04 15.42 6.26
N ARG A 29 10.02 14.36 7.04
CA ARG A 29 11.24 13.77 7.65
C ARG A 29 11.69 12.47 7.03
N VAL A 30 10.72 11.60 6.72
CA VAL A 30 11.00 10.23 6.27
C VAL A 30 10.91 10.12 4.75
N TYR A 31 9.95 10.82 4.13
CA TYR A 31 9.65 10.69 2.70
C TYR A 31 10.01 11.95 1.88
N ASN A 32 10.83 12.82 2.42
CA ASN A 32 11.22 14.08 1.77
C ASN A 32 12.18 13.89 0.57
N HIS A 33 12.84 12.74 0.48
CA HIS A 33 13.77 12.40 -0.60
C HIS A 33 13.35 11.13 -1.33
N PRO A 34 13.58 11.04 -2.68
CA PRO A 34 13.29 9.85 -3.47
C PRO A 34 14.37 8.76 -3.31
N GLU A 35 14.67 8.42 -2.07
CA GLU A 35 15.68 7.42 -1.70
C GLU A 35 15.18 6.55 -0.56
N SER A 36 15.62 5.29 -0.56
CA SER A 36 15.37 4.40 0.57
C SER A 36 16.13 4.85 1.81
N LEU A 37 15.63 4.47 2.98
CA LEU A 37 16.34 4.62 4.24
C LEU A 37 17.48 3.60 4.36
N GLY A 38 18.42 3.87 5.24
CA GLY A 38 19.53 2.97 5.57
C GLY A 38 20.88 3.42 5.03
N ALA A 39 21.91 2.66 5.36
CA ALA A 39 23.32 3.01 5.06
C ALA A 39 23.64 2.93 3.55
N ARG A 40 22.98 2.03 2.83
CA ARG A 40 23.11 1.90 1.37
C ARG A 40 21.80 2.37 0.74
N ARG A 41 21.73 3.65 0.39
CA ARG A 41 20.54 4.25 -0.19
C ARG A 41 20.34 3.80 -1.62
N MET A 42 19.08 3.52 -1.96
CA MET A 42 18.63 3.17 -3.29
C MET A 42 17.64 4.24 -3.76
N ARG A 43 17.77 4.67 -5.01
CA ARG A 43 16.78 5.56 -5.60
C ARG A 43 15.44 4.86 -5.73
N VAL A 44 14.38 5.54 -5.34
CA VAL A 44 13.00 5.10 -5.48
C VAL A 44 12.21 6.18 -6.24
N GLU A 45 11.22 5.77 -6.98
CA GLU A 45 10.24 6.70 -7.52
C GLU A 45 9.13 6.90 -6.49
N GLN A 46 8.76 8.13 -6.21
CA GLN A 46 7.67 8.50 -5.29
C GLN A 46 6.49 9.03 -6.07
N GLN A 47 5.28 8.77 -5.58
CA GLN A 47 4.07 9.35 -6.16
C GLN A 47 4.01 10.85 -5.84
N ARG A 48 4.67 11.64 -6.68
CA ARG A 48 4.72 13.10 -6.58
C ARG A 48 3.91 13.81 -7.66
N GLN A 49 3.39 13.05 -8.62
CA GLN A 49 2.63 13.60 -9.73
C GLN A 49 1.23 14.00 -9.29
N MET A 50 0.79 15.12 -9.85
CA MET A 50 -0.59 15.59 -9.78
C MET A 50 -1.51 14.49 -10.26
N ILE A 51 -2.54 14.18 -9.50
CA ILE A 51 -3.67 13.40 -9.99
C ILE A 51 -4.57 14.39 -10.72
N PRO A 52 -4.60 14.41 -12.08
CA PRO A 52 -5.27 15.47 -12.84
C PRO A 52 -6.77 15.60 -12.53
N GLN A 53 -7.40 14.51 -12.05
CA GLN A 53 -8.82 14.49 -11.70
C GLN A 53 -9.12 15.10 -10.33
N LEU A 54 -8.09 15.37 -9.52
CA LEU A 54 -8.21 16.04 -8.22
C LEU A 54 -7.98 17.55 -8.29
N SER A 55 -7.84 18.12 -9.48
CA SER A 55 -7.90 19.57 -9.67
C SER A 55 -9.33 20.07 -9.45
N VAL A 56 -9.83 19.94 -8.22
CA VAL A 56 -10.99 20.69 -7.77
C VAL A 56 -10.56 22.15 -7.73
N ARG A 57 -11.28 22.93 -8.48
CA ARG A 57 -11.20 24.37 -8.63
C ARG A 57 -11.09 25.09 -7.28
N ASP A 58 -9.89 25.22 -6.76
CA ASP A 58 -9.61 26.20 -5.75
C ASP A 58 -8.26 26.82 -6.06
N SER A 59 -8.32 28.01 -6.63
CA SER A 59 -7.18 28.82 -7.07
C SER A 59 -6.26 29.26 -5.92
N ASN A 60 -6.52 28.83 -4.69
CA ASN A 60 -5.77 29.20 -3.49
C ASN A 60 -5.26 28.01 -2.66
N SER A 61 -5.52 26.76 -3.01
CA SER A 61 -4.96 25.64 -2.25
C SER A 61 -3.63 25.20 -2.81
N LEU A 62 -2.62 25.53 -2.09
CA LEU A 62 -1.20 25.47 -2.42
C LEU A 62 -0.58 24.08 -2.47
N GLU A 63 -1.23 22.97 -2.36
CA GLU A 63 -0.53 21.68 -2.53
C GLU A 63 -1.49 20.57 -2.98
N GLN A 64 -1.25 20.11 -4.17
CA GLN A 64 -1.88 18.88 -4.66
C GLN A 64 -1.40 17.69 -3.85
N PRO A 65 -2.28 16.68 -3.61
CA PRO A 65 -1.94 15.58 -2.74
C PRO A 65 -0.79 14.77 -3.33
N ARG A 66 0.37 15.00 -2.76
CA ARG A 66 1.54 14.18 -3.00
C ARG A 66 1.55 13.10 -1.94
N LEU A 67 1.62 11.84 -2.37
CA LEU A 67 1.80 10.71 -1.47
C LEU A 67 3.23 10.17 -1.63
N PRO A 68 4.24 10.85 -1.08
CA PRO A 68 5.64 10.43 -1.23
C PRO A 68 5.92 9.08 -0.56
N GLU A 69 5.07 8.63 0.32
CA GLU A 69 5.09 7.31 0.94
C GLU A 69 4.66 6.19 -0.01
N ASN A 70 3.97 6.49 -1.10
CA ASN A 70 3.79 5.58 -2.22
C ASN A 70 5.06 5.60 -3.07
N MET A 71 5.81 4.52 -3.01
CA MET A 71 7.11 4.39 -3.66
C MET A 71 7.12 3.18 -4.58
N ARG A 72 7.98 3.20 -5.62
CA ARG A 72 8.26 2.03 -6.44
C ARG A 72 9.72 1.97 -6.84
N TRP A 73 10.23 0.76 -7.01
CA TRP A 73 11.60 0.49 -7.41
C TRP A 73 11.70 -0.89 -8.06
N ARG A 74 12.87 -1.19 -8.62
CA ARG A 74 13.14 -2.50 -9.23
C ARG A 74 14.40 -3.13 -8.64
N ILE A 75 14.34 -4.45 -8.46
CA ILE A 75 15.51 -5.26 -8.12
C ILE A 75 15.47 -6.49 -9.03
N GLY A 76 16.47 -6.61 -9.91
CA GLY A 76 16.49 -7.67 -10.91
C GLY A 76 15.23 -7.68 -11.78
N SER A 77 14.53 -8.79 -11.81
CA SER A 77 13.29 -8.99 -12.56
C SER A 77 12.01 -8.66 -11.76
N LEU A 78 12.14 -8.15 -10.54
CA LEU A 78 11.00 -7.80 -9.70
C LEU A 78 10.72 -6.30 -9.71
N GLN A 79 9.44 -5.96 -9.87
CA GLN A 79 8.91 -4.63 -9.58
C GLN A 79 8.36 -4.61 -8.16
N PHE A 80 8.72 -3.61 -7.39
CA PHE A 80 8.20 -3.35 -6.05
C PHE A 80 7.40 -2.06 -6.03
N CYS A 81 6.35 -2.00 -5.22
CA CYS A 81 5.71 -0.75 -4.84
C CYS A 81 5.16 -0.80 -3.41
N THR A 82 5.09 0.37 -2.79
CA THR A 82 4.33 0.59 -1.56
C THR A 82 3.07 1.36 -1.87
N ILE A 83 2.03 1.10 -1.08
CA ILE A 83 0.80 1.88 -1.06
C ILE A 83 0.45 2.26 0.37
N HIS A 84 -0.08 3.46 0.54
CA HIS A 84 -0.45 3.99 1.85
C HIS A 84 -1.83 3.51 2.27
N VAL A 85 -1.88 2.48 3.09
CA VAL A 85 -3.11 1.93 3.69
C VAL A 85 -2.89 1.77 5.18
N VAL A 86 -3.82 2.25 5.97
CA VAL A 86 -3.74 2.25 7.44
C VAL A 86 -4.82 1.36 8.06
N GLY A 87 -4.63 0.97 9.31
CA GLY A 87 -5.62 0.25 10.11
C GLY A 87 -6.87 1.09 10.37
N SER A 88 -7.63 0.72 11.38
CA SER A 88 -8.81 1.47 11.85
C SER A 88 -9.78 1.85 10.73
N ASN A 89 -10.14 0.85 9.89
CA ASN A 89 -10.99 1.05 8.72
C ASN A 89 -10.43 2.11 7.74
N ASN A 90 -9.13 2.13 7.57
CA ASN A 90 -8.41 3.09 6.72
C ASN A 90 -8.69 4.57 7.07
N ALA A 91 -9.00 4.83 8.33
CA ALA A 91 -9.37 6.15 8.87
C ALA A 91 -10.60 6.80 8.20
N MET A 92 -11.51 6.01 7.61
CA MET A 92 -12.67 6.51 6.86
C MET A 92 -13.70 7.23 7.74
N PHE A 93 -13.90 6.80 8.99
CA PHE A 93 -14.98 7.28 9.87
C PHE A 93 -14.58 8.36 10.88
N SER A 94 -13.42 8.97 10.69
CA SER A 94 -12.92 10.00 11.58
C SER A 94 -13.55 11.39 11.29
N THR A 95 -12.81 12.46 11.42
CA THR A 95 -13.28 13.82 11.12
C THR A 95 -13.50 14.03 9.61
N PRO A 96 -14.17 15.11 9.19
CA PRO A 96 -14.30 15.48 7.79
C PRO A 96 -12.95 15.54 7.05
N ALA A 97 -11.92 16.15 7.67
CA ALA A 97 -10.58 16.23 7.08
C ALA A 97 -9.93 14.84 6.93
N MET A 98 -10.13 13.94 7.88
CA MET A 98 -9.64 12.56 7.77
C MET A 98 -10.35 11.78 6.66
N ARG A 99 -11.66 12.02 6.46
CA ARG A 99 -12.42 11.42 5.35
C ARG A 99 -11.94 11.93 3.99
N GLU A 100 -11.65 13.21 3.89
CA GLU A 100 -11.07 13.79 2.68
C GLU A 100 -9.70 13.16 2.39
N ALA A 101 -8.81 13.12 3.38
CA ALA A 101 -7.52 12.47 3.27
C ALA A 101 -7.63 10.98 2.91
N TRP A 102 -8.64 10.28 3.44
CA TRP A 102 -8.95 8.89 3.05
C TRP A 102 -9.35 8.79 1.57
N ALA A 103 -10.27 9.62 1.09
CA ALA A 103 -10.72 9.59 -0.29
C ALA A 103 -9.57 9.86 -1.27
N LEU A 104 -8.72 10.82 -0.96
CA LEU A 104 -7.52 11.13 -1.73
C LEU A 104 -6.54 9.95 -1.77
N ARG A 105 -6.30 9.28 -0.64
CA ARG A 105 -5.41 8.10 -0.59
C ARG A 105 -5.96 6.95 -1.44
N GLN A 106 -7.27 6.68 -1.36
CA GLN A 106 -7.90 5.61 -2.16
C GLN A 106 -7.66 5.82 -3.65
N GLN A 107 -7.93 7.02 -4.14
CA GLN A 107 -7.72 7.37 -5.54
C GLN A 107 -6.25 7.31 -5.94
N ALA A 108 -5.37 7.88 -5.12
CA ALA A 108 -3.94 7.86 -5.36
C ALA A 108 -3.38 6.43 -5.41
N ASN A 109 -3.76 5.57 -4.46
CA ASN A 109 -3.35 4.17 -4.45
C ASN A 109 -3.80 3.42 -5.70
N ALA A 110 -5.06 3.63 -6.15
CA ALA A 110 -5.56 2.96 -7.35
C ALA A 110 -4.78 3.36 -8.61
N ILE A 111 -4.53 4.66 -8.80
CA ILE A 111 -3.73 5.17 -9.92
C ILE A 111 -2.31 4.61 -9.86
N TRP A 112 -1.67 4.65 -8.67
CA TRP A 112 -0.31 4.19 -8.49
C TRP A 112 -0.12 2.70 -8.80
N LEU A 113 -1.06 1.87 -8.36
CA LEU A 113 -1.09 0.45 -8.65
C LEU A 113 -1.22 0.18 -10.16
N THR A 114 -2.16 0.85 -10.82
CA THR A 114 -2.36 0.72 -12.27
C THR A 114 -1.11 1.12 -13.04
N GLU A 115 -0.54 2.29 -12.74
CA GLU A 115 0.71 2.75 -13.39
C GLU A 115 1.87 1.79 -13.13
N THR A 116 1.97 1.25 -11.91
CA THR A 116 3.03 0.30 -11.55
C THR A 116 2.92 -0.99 -12.35
N ALA A 117 1.71 -1.53 -12.55
CA ALA A 117 1.51 -2.71 -13.38
C ALA A 117 1.88 -2.45 -14.85
N VAL A 118 1.47 -1.32 -15.40
CA VAL A 118 1.83 -0.90 -16.78
C VAL A 118 3.35 -0.79 -16.94
N LEU A 119 4.02 -0.13 -16.00
CA LEU A 119 5.48 0.00 -16.03
C LEU A 119 6.19 -1.34 -15.85
N ALA A 120 5.69 -2.19 -14.94
CA ALA A 120 6.23 -3.53 -14.72
C ALA A 120 6.21 -4.36 -16.01
N LYS A 121 5.07 -4.37 -16.72
CA LYS A 121 4.94 -5.04 -18.03
C LYS A 121 5.88 -4.43 -19.07
N ARG A 122 5.92 -3.10 -19.18
CA ARG A 122 6.78 -2.39 -20.13
C ARG A 122 8.26 -2.72 -19.94
N TYR A 123 8.69 -2.93 -18.70
CA TYR A 123 10.07 -3.27 -18.38
C TYR A 123 10.34 -4.78 -18.33
N GLY A 124 9.37 -5.61 -18.67
CA GLY A 124 9.51 -7.06 -18.64
C GLY A 124 9.72 -7.62 -17.24
N ALA A 125 9.13 -7.00 -16.22
CA ALA A 125 9.19 -7.53 -14.87
C ALA A 125 8.50 -8.91 -14.81
N ARG A 126 9.14 -9.87 -14.13
CA ARG A 126 8.65 -11.24 -13.98
C ARG A 126 7.82 -11.45 -12.73
N GLY A 127 7.77 -10.47 -11.84
CA GLY A 127 6.93 -10.46 -10.63
C GLY A 127 6.72 -9.06 -10.11
N LEU A 128 5.60 -8.87 -9.40
CA LEU A 128 5.19 -7.63 -8.75
C LEU A 128 5.04 -7.86 -7.25
N VAL A 129 5.66 -7.00 -6.46
CA VAL A 129 5.55 -7.02 -4.99
C VAL A 129 4.89 -5.72 -4.55
N ILE A 130 3.74 -5.85 -3.90
CA ILE A 130 2.97 -4.73 -3.32
C ILE A 130 3.16 -4.81 -1.80
N ALA A 131 3.61 -3.73 -1.17
CA ALA A 131 3.76 -3.68 0.27
C ALA A 131 2.90 -2.57 0.88
N THR A 132 2.30 -2.87 2.02
CA THR A 132 1.47 -1.93 2.78
C THR A 132 1.51 -2.27 4.28
N HIS A 133 0.90 -1.44 5.13
CA HIS A 133 0.81 -1.74 6.56
C HIS A 133 -0.40 -2.62 6.88
N ALA A 134 -1.61 -2.18 6.52
CA ALA A 134 -2.84 -2.72 7.07
C ALA A 134 -3.25 -4.09 6.52
N ASN A 135 -3.81 -4.91 7.40
CA ASN A 135 -4.62 -6.06 7.01
C ASN A 135 -6.01 -5.55 6.54
N MET A 136 -6.24 -5.62 5.27
CA MET A 136 -7.47 -5.10 4.65
C MET A 136 -8.66 -6.06 4.72
N GLY A 137 -8.52 -7.22 5.37
CA GLY A 137 -9.61 -8.18 5.54
C GLY A 137 -10.23 -8.65 4.23
N PHE A 138 -9.43 -9.15 3.31
CA PHE A 138 -9.90 -9.69 2.03
C PHE A 138 -10.90 -10.85 2.18
N GLU A 139 -10.91 -11.52 3.33
CA GLU A 139 -11.83 -12.60 3.66
C GLU A 139 -13.26 -12.13 3.90
N ALA A 140 -13.41 -10.85 4.23
CA ALA A 140 -14.71 -10.27 4.53
C ALA A 140 -15.23 -9.48 3.32
N ALA A 141 -16.33 -9.95 2.73
CA ALA A 141 -17.06 -9.20 1.70
C ALA A 141 -17.77 -7.99 2.35
N ARG A 142 -17.02 -6.98 2.80
CA ARG A 142 -17.54 -5.77 3.43
C ARG A 142 -17.33 -4.57 2.53
N ASN A 143 -18.32 -3.69 2.51
CA ASN A 143 -18.14 -2.34 2.00
C ASN A 143 -17.61 -1.47 3.15
N ASP A 144 -16.33 -1.21 3.15
CA ASP A 144 -15.58 -0.53 4.20
C ASP A 144 -14.51 0.41 3.63
N GLY A 145 -13.70 1.01 4.49
CA GLY A 145 -12.65 1.94 4.10
C GLY A 145 -11.52 1.35 3.24
N TRP A 146 -11.44 0.04 3.09
CA TRP A 146 -10.45 -0.63 2.26
C TRP A 146 -11.00 -1.16 0.93
N THR A 147 -12.31 -1.11 0.71
CA THR A 147 -12.98 -1.73 -0.44
C THR A 147 -12.36 -1.32 -1.77
N ALA A 148 -12.18 -0.03 -2.01
CA ALA A 148 -11.61 0.45 -3.26
C ALA A 148 -10.14 0.02 -3.45
N THR A 149 -9.36 -0.01 -2.38
CA THR A 149 -7.96 -0.48 -2.43
C THR A 149 -7.88 -1.98 -2.69
N ARG A 150 -8.73 -2.80 -2.05
CA ARG A 150 -8.81 -4.25 -2.36
C ARG A 150 -9.12 -4.48 -3.82
N GLN A 151 -10.13 -3.78 -4.35
CA GLN A 151 -10.50 -3.86 -5.77
C GLN A 151 -9.36 -3.46 -6.70
N ALA A 152 -8.63 -2.38 -6.36
CA ALA A 152 -7.47 -1.95 -7.13
C ALA A 152 -6.34 -2.99 -7.12
N ILE A 153 -6.06 -3.64 -5.99
CA ILE A 153 -5.07 -4.72 -5.88
C ILE A 153 -5.47 -5.92 -6.72
N ILE A 154 -6.74 -6.34 -6.64
CA ILE A 154 -7.29 -7.46 -7.43
C ILE A 154 -7.16 -7.17 -8.92
N ALA A 155 -7.60 -5.98 -9.35
CA ALA A 155 -7.50 -5.56 -10.75
C ALA A 155 -6.04 -5.50 -11.23
N THR A 156 -5.14 -5.01 -10.38
CA THR A 156 -3.70 -4.95 -10.66
C THR A 156 -3.10 -6.34 -10.84
N ALA A 157 -3.46 -7.30 -9.98
CA ALA A 157 -2.98 -8.67 -10.07
C ALA A 157 -3.50 -9.37 -11.34
N ALA A 158 -4.77 -9.18 -11.67
CA ALA A 158 -5.37 -9.70 -12.89
C ALA A 158 -4.72 -9.08 -14.15
N ASP A 159 -4.55 -7.76 -14.18
CA ASP A 159 -3.94 -7.06 -15.31
C ASP A 159 -2.47 -7.40 -15.48
N PHE A 160 -1.68 -7.47 -14.41
CA PHE A 160 -0.26 -7.81 -14.50
C PHE A 160 -0.04 -9.21 -15.10
N GLY A 161 -0.84 -10.19 -14.73
CA GLY A 161 -0.84 -11.55 -15.29
C GLY A 161 0.34 -12.45 -14.86
N GLY A 162 1.43 -11.87 -14.33
CA GLY A 162 2.53 -12.59 -13.72
C GLY A 162 2.36 -12.69 -12.19
N PRO A 163 3.27 -13.38 -11.47
CA PRO A 163 3.20 -13.53 -10.02
C PRO A 163 3.14 -12.20 -9.28
N VAL A 164 2.18 -12.08 -8.35
CA VAL A 164 1.98 -10.90 -7.49
C VAL A 164 2.02 -11.31 -6.03
N ALA A 165 2.85 -10.65 -5.24
CA ALA A 165 2.89 -10.83 -3.79
C ALA A 165 2.39 -9.56 -3.09
N LEU A 166 1.41 -9.71 -2.18
CA LEU A 166 1.01 -8.67 -1.25
C LEU A 166 1.67 -8.91 0.10
N LEU A 167 2.48 -7.96 0.54
CA LEU A 167 3.13 -7.97 1.85
C LEU A 167 2.44 -6.97 2.76
N HIS A 168 2.03 -7.42 3.95
CA HIS A 168 1.45 -6.53 4.96
C HIS A 168 1.71 -7.04 6.39
N GLY A 169 1.29 -6.28 7.37
CA GLY A 169 1.35 -6.61 8.79
C GLY A 169 0.01 -6.39 9.46
N ASP A 170 0.00 -5.63 10.55
CA ASP A 170 -1.16 -5.13 11.30
C ASP A 170 -1.68 -6.10 12.38
N THR A 171 -2.07 -7.33 12.04
CA THR A 171 -2.63 -8.26 13.04
C THR A 171 -1.57 -8.99 13.86
N HIS A 172 -0.29 -8.83 13.53
CA HIS A 172 0.85 -9.46 14.21
C HIS A 172 0.89 -10.99 14.09
N ILE A 173 0.14 -11.56 13.17
CA ILE A 173 0.05 -13.00 12.93
C ILE A 173 0.74 -13.32 11.60
N PHE A 174 1.72 -14.21 11.62
CA PHE A 174 2.29 -14.69 10.37
C PHE A 174 1.27 -15.53 9.60
N ARG A 175 1.08 -15.15 8.33
CA ARG A 175 0.19 -15.87 7.42
C ARG A 175 0.74 -15.82 6.00
N THR A 176 0.57 -16.92 5.28
CA THR A 176 0.80 -16.96 3.83
C THR A 176 -0.30 -17.80 3.19
N ASP A 177 -0.96 -17.24 2.18
CA ASP A 177 -2.06 -17.91 1.50
C ASP A 177 -2.30 -17.35 0.07
N ARG A 178 -3.16 -18.05 -0.68
CA ARG A 178 -3.65 -17.67 -2.01
C ARG A 178 -5.12 -17.27 -1.94
N LEU A 179 -5.45 -16.36 -1.08
CA LEU A 179 -6.84 -16.00 -0.75
C LEU A 179 -7.70 -15.59 -1.96
N LEU A 180 -7.09 -15.05 -3.03
CA LEU A 180 -7.83 -14.62 -4.23
C LEU A 180 -8.06 -15.76 -5.23
N LEU A 181 -7.48 -16.95 -5.03
CA LEU A 181 -7.68 -18.09 -5.90
C LEU A 181 -9.15 -18.53 -5.92
N ARG A 182 -9.74 -18.76 -4.74
CA ARG A 182 -11.13 -19.22 -4.62
C ARG A 182 -12.15 -18.14 -4.98
N SER A 183 -11.91 -16.90 -4.59
CA SER A 183 -12.88 -15.80 -4.74
C SER A 183 -12.86 -15.14 -6.12
N HIS A 184 -11.69 -15.11 -6.78
CA HIS A 184 -11.46 -14.35 -8.02
C HIS A 184 -10.76 -15.17 -9.12
N GLY A 185 -10.43 -16.44 -8.88
CA GLY A 185 -9.68 -17.28 -9.83
C GLY A 185 -8.25 -16.81 -10.09
N LEU A 186 -7.66 -15.99 -9.20
CA LEU A 186 -6.31 -15.46 -9.37
C LEU A 186 -5.25 -16.39 -8.78
N GLU A 187 -4.74 -17.30 -9.61
CA GLU A 187 -3.68 -18.25 -9.24
C GLU A 187 -2.33 -17.56 -9.02
N ASN A 188 -2.14 -16.41 -9.63
CA ASN A 188 -0.89 -15.66 -9.61
C ASN A 188 -0.69 -14.76 -8.36
N PHE A 189 -1.64 -14.75 -7.42
CA PHE A 189 -1.60 -13.88 -6.25
C PHE A 189 -1.29 -14.66 -4.97
N ILE A 190 -0.35 -14.15 -4.19
CA ILE A 190 -0.02 -14.65 -2.85
C ILE A 190 -0.04 -13.48 -1.85
N ARG A 191 -0.64 -13.71 -0.67
CA ARG A 191 -0.54 -12.81 0.46
C ARG A 191 0.50 -13.34 1.44
N VAL A 192 1.31 -12.42 2.00
CA VAL A 192 2.23 -12.68 3.11
C VAL A 192 1.99 -11.63 4.18
N GLU A 193 1.48 -12.05 5.32
CA GLU A 193 1.33 -11.22 6.50
C GLU A 193 2.49 -11.48 7.46
N CYS A 194 3.12 -10.41 7.95
CA CYS A 194 4.30 -10.49 8.79
C CYS A 194 3.97 -10.50 10.26
N PHE A 195 4.86 -11.10 11.06
CA PHE A 195 4.83 -10.97 12.51
C PHE A 195 4.87 -9.51 12.97
N GLY A 196 4.36 -9.26 14.16
CA GLY A 196 4.46 -7.99 14.85
C GLY A 196 4.71 -8.20 16.34
N SER A 197 4.51 -7.16 17.16
CA SER A 197 4.64 -7.24 18.62
C SER A 197 3.76 -8.36 19.19
N PRO A 198 4.23 -9.16 20.17
CA PRO A 198 5.52 -9.06 20.86
C PRO A 198 6.68 -9.78 20.16
N PHE A 199 6.48 -10.38 18.98
CA PHE A 199 7.47 -11.21 18.29
C PHE A 199 8.44 -10.39 17.43
N THR A 200 8.99 -9.32 17.97
CA THR A 200 9.83 -8.33 17.25
C THR A 200 11.22 -8.84 16.89
N TRP A 201 11.61 -10.02 17.35
CA TRP A 201 12.89 -10.68 17.00
C TRP A 201 12.79 -11.60 15.78
N GLN A 202 11.63 -11.71 15.15
CA GLN A 202 11.40 -12.56 14.00
C GLN A 202 11.30 -11.71 12.73
N TRP A 203 11.66 -12.31 11.61
CA TRP A 203 11.50 -11.72 10.28
C TRP A 203 11.04 -12.78 9.29
N VAL A 204 10.44 -12.32 8.20
CA VAL A 204 10.01 -13.18 7.10
C VAL A 204 11.01 -13.05 5.96
N THR A 205 11.50 -14.19 5.46
CA THR A 205 12.34 -14.25 4.26
C THR A 205 11.50 -14.74 3.08
N ILE A 206 11.45 -13.95 2.03
CA ILE A 206 10.79 -14.30 0.78
C ILE A 206 11.86 -14.57 -0.28
N ARG A 207 11.84 -15.77 -0.86
CA ARG A 207 12.74 -16.15 -1.94
C ARG A 207 12.01 -16.10 -3.27
N TRP A 208 12.52 -15.32 -4.18
CA TRP A 208 12.03 -15.27 -5.54
C TRP A 208 12.79 -16.27 -6.42
N ASN A 209 12.08 -17.19 -7.05
CA ASN A 209 12.63 -18.06 -8.09
C ASN A 209 11.91 -17.78 -9.41
N PRO A 210 12.54 -17.11 -10.37
CA PRO A 210 11.91 -16.77 -11.63
C PRO A 210 11.63 -17.99 -12.53
N GLU A 211 12.24 -19.12 -12.25
CA GLU A 211 12.11 -20.36 -13.04
C GLU A 211 11.13 -21.36 -12.41
N ALA A 212 10.71 -21.11 -11.17
CA ALA A 212 9.72 -21.97 -10.55
C ALA A 212 8.37 -21.77 -11.23
N ALA A 213 7.81 -22.85 -11.76
CA ALA A 213 6.38 -22.90 -12.05
C ALA A 213 5.61 -22.60 -10.76
N VAL A 214 4.48 -21.91 -10.86
CA VAL A 214 3.58 -21.71 -9.71
C VAL A 214 3.28 -23.08 -9.11
N PRO A 215 3.67 -23.38 -7.87
CA PRO A 215 3.46 -24.72 -7.32
C PRO A 215 1.96 -25.01 -7.25
N ASP A 216 1.58 -26.16 -7.78
CA ASP A 216 0.23 -26.73 -7.70
C ASP A 216 0.02 -27.29 -6.27
N ARG A 217 0.11 -26.44 -5.27
CA ARG A 217 -0.17 -26.84 -3.88
C ARG A 217 -1.51 -26.27 -3.44
N PRO A 218 -2.47 -27.13 -3.10
CA PRO A 218 -3.65 -26.67 -2.39
C PRO A 218 -3.23 -26.00 -1.07
N ASP A 219 -3.98 -24.97 -0.68
CA ASP A 219 -3.81 -24.35 0.65
C ASP A 219 -3.91 -25.44 1.73
N PRO A 220 -3.06 -25.45 2.73
CA PRO A 220 -3.26 -26.32 3.89
C PRO A 220 -4.62 -25.99 4.51
N GLU A 221 -5.45 -26.98 4.74
CA GLU A 221 -6.74 -26.90 5.43
C GLU A 221 -6.60 -26.40 6.88
#